data_69da3f3b7adeee0bcceaee6e20bfe1a2
#
_entry.id   69da3f3b7adeee0bcceaee6e20bfe1a2
#
_cell.length_a   1.000
_cell.length_b   1.000
_cell.length_c   1.000
_cell.angle_alpha   90.00
_cell.angle_beta   90.00
_cell.angle_gamma   90.00
#
_symmetry.space_group_name_H-M   'P 1'
#
loop_
_entity.id
_entity.type
_entity.pdbx_description
1 polymer ?
#
loop_
_entity_poly.entity_id
_entity_poly.type
_entity_poly.pdbx_seq_one_letter_code
_entity_poly.pdbx_strand_id
1 'polypeptide(L)'
;MKRDLHALFAELVQSLHEESDALIRGDADQVAALAARKNDLLQRLAPLARRSAAELPRDLVGQARDLNDRNALLLAPRVVTTRARLDALRQAVSPMVYGADGRTQAVTAPLARA
;
A
#
# COMPACT_ATOMS: atom_id res chain seq x y z
N MET A 1 -1.86 5.64 29.09
CA MET A 1 -0.98 5.61 27.90
C MET A 1 -0.70 4.20 27.42
N LYS A 2 -0.21 3.35 28.31
CA LYS A 2 0.09 1.96 27.93
C LYS A 2 -1.15 1.24 27.41
N ARG A 3 -2.29 1.43 28.07
CA ARG A 3 -3.53 0.80 27.65
C ARG A 3 -3.98 1.31 26.30
N ASP A 4 -3.79 2.60 26.04
CA ASP A 4 -4.18 3.19 24.75
C ASP A 4 -3.29 2.68 23.63
N LEU A 5 -1.99 2.52 23.90
CA LEU A 5 -1.08 1.96 22.90
C LEU A 5 -1.46 0.53 22.58
N HIS A 6 -1.76 -0.28 23.58
CA HIS A 6 -2.14 -1.66 23.37
C HIS A 6 -3.42 -1.75 22.52
N ALA A 7 -4.42 -0.95 22.86
CA ALA A 7 -5.69 -0.96 22.15
C ALA A 7 -5.52 -0.54 20.69
N LEU A 8 -4.74 0.51 20.43
CA LEU A 8 -4.53 0.99 19.07
C LEU A 8 -3.73 0.00 18.23
N PHE A 9 -2.71 -0.65 18.83
CA PHE A 9 -1.96 -1.67 18.10
C PHE A 9 -2.82 -2.90 17.84
N ALA A 10 -3.71 -3.27 18.76
CA ALA A 10 -4.62 -4.39 18.54
C ALA A 10 -5.59 -4.07 17.37
N GLU A 11 -6.07 -2.83 17.29
CA GLU A 11 -6.90 -2.42 16.18
C GLU A 11 -6.12 -2.44 14.88
N LEU A 12 -4.87 -2.01 14.90
CA LEU A 12 -4.02 -2.01 13.71
C LEU A 12 -3.79 -3.44 13.21
N VAL A 13 -3.49 -4.37 14.12
CA VAL A 13 -3.29 -5.77 13.77
C VAL A 13 -4.57 -6.35 13.15
N GLN A 14 -5.72 -6.06 13.76
CA GLN A 14 -7.00 -6.53 13.22
C GLN A 14 -7.26 -5.95 11.84
N SER A 15 -7.00 -4.67 11.64
CA SER A 15 -7.18 -4.01 10.36
C SER A 15 -6.26 -4.63 9.30
N LEU A 16 -5.03 -4.99 9.67
CA LEU A 16 -4.09 -5.61 8.75
C LEU A 16 -4.51 -7.04 8.38
N HIS A 17 -5.12 -7.79 9.29
CA HIS A 17 -5.68 -9.09 8.95
C HIS A 17 -6.84 -8.95 7.96
N GLU A 18 -7.70 -7.97 8.17
CA GLU A 18 -8.81 -7.70 7.24
C GLU A 18 -8.28 -7.28 5.87
N GLU A 19 -7.21 -6.48 5.85
CA GLU A 19 -6.57 -6.07 4.60
C GLU A 19 -6.02 -7.29 3.87
N SER A 20 -5.39 -8.21 4.58
CA SER A 20 -4.87 -9.44 4.00
C SER A 20 -5.99 -10.24 3.34
N ASP A 21 -7.12 -10.39 4.04
CA ASP A 21 -8.26 -11.13 3.50
C ASP A 21 -8.84 -10.43 2.27
N ALA A 22 -8.96 -9.11 2.30
CA ALA A 22 -9.46 -8.34 1.16
C ALA A 22 -8.52 -8.45 -0.04
N LEU A 23 -7.20 -8.44 0.20
CA LEU A 23 -6.22 -8.62 -0.88
C LEU A 23 -6.34 -9.99 -1.51
N ILE A 24 -6.50 -11.02 -0.69
CA ILE A 24 -6.65 -12.38 -1.19
C ILE A 24 -7.92 -12.53 -2.01
N ARG A 25 -9.03 -11.90 -1.56
CA ARG A 25 -10.29 -11.96 -2.30
C ARG A 25 -10.29 -11.07 -3.54
N GLY A 26 -9.36 -10.13 -3.65
CA GLY A 26 -9.37 -9.18 -4.75
C GLY A 26 -10.43 -8.10 -4.62
N ASP A 27 -10.82 -7.76 -3.39
CA ASP A 27 -11.85 -6.75 -3.14
C ASP A 27 -11.19 -5.37 -3.06
N ALA A 28 -11.07 -4.71 -4.20
CA ALA A 28 -10.35 -3.44 -4.32
C ALA A 28 -10.93 -2.32 -3.44
N ASP A 29 -12.26 -2.26 -3.35
CA ASP A 29 -12.91 -1.21 -2.56
C ASP A 29 -12.59 -1.40 -1.08
N GLN A 30 -12.63 -2.63 -0.61
CA GLN A 30 -12.32 -2.93 0.78
C GLN A 30 -10.84 -2.70 1.08
N VAL A 31 -9.96 -3.03 0.15
CA VAL A 31 -8.53 -2.76 0.30
C VAL A 31 -8.30 -1.25 0.47
N ALA A 32 -8.97 -0.43 -0.34
CA ALA A 32 -8.83 1.02 -0.25
C ALA A 32 -9.35 1.55 1.09
N ALA A 33 -10.49 1.06 1.54
CA ALA A 33 -11.07 1.47 2.82
C ALA A 33 -10.16 1.10 3.98
N LEU A 34 -9.60 -0.11 3.94
CA LEU A 34 -8.70 -0.56 5.00
C LEU A 34 -7.35 0.15 4.97
N ALA A 35 -6.87 0.55 3.80
CA ALA A 35 -5.66 1.35 3.70
C ALA A 35 -5.86 2.72 4.36
N ALA A 36 -7.02 3.33 4.16
CA ALA A 36 -7.35 4.61 4.78
C ALA A 36 -7.42 4.46 6.30
N ARG A 37 -8.02 3.36 6.79
CA ARG A 37 -8.10 3.09 8.22
C ARG A 37 -6.72 2.87 8.81
N LYS A 38 -5.86 2.14 8.10
CA LYS A 38 -4.49 1.90 8.55
C LYS A 38 -3.74 3.21 8.70
N ASN A 39 -3.86 4.11 7.73
CA ASN A 39 -3.20 5.40 7.79
C ASN A 39 -3.69 6.22 8.97
N ASP A 40 -5.00 6.21 9.24
CA ASP A 40 -5.57 6.92 10.38
C ASP A 40 -5.01 6.36 11.70
N LEU A 41 -4.97 5.04 11.83
CA LEU A 41 -4.44 4.41 13.04
C LEU A 41 -2.96 4.74 13.22
N LEU A 42 -2.18 4.73 12.14
CA LEU A 42 -0.76 5.07 12.23
C LEU A 42 -0.55 6.53 12.64
N GLN A 43 -1.37 7.44 12.14
CA GLN A 43 -1.29 8.84 12.54
C GLN A 43 -1.59 9.03 14.01
N ARG A 44 -2.52 8.25 14.54
CA ARG A 44 -2.87 8.31 15.96
C ARG A 44 -1.80 7.65 16.83
N LEU A 45 -1.17 6.60 16.32
CA LEU A 45 -0.15 5.87 17.05
C LEU A 45 1.19 6.60 17.12
N ALA A 46 1.58 7.28 16.07
CA ALA A 46 2.91 7.86 15.98
C ALA A 46 3.29 8.75 17.17
N PRO A 47 2.47 9.73 17.56
CA PRO A 47 2.86 10.56 18.70
C PRO A 47 2.89 9.79 20.02
N LEU A 48 2.01 8.82 20.19
CA LEU A 48 1.97 8.03 21.41
C LEU A 48 3.21 7.13 21.50
N ALA A 49 3.59 6.53 20.39
CA ALA A 49 4.75 5.66 20.33
C ALA A 49 6.04 6.43 20.63
N ARG A 50 6.12 7.66 20.14
CA ARG A 50 7.30 8.49 20.40
C ARG A 50 7.41 8.86 21.87
N ARG A 51 6.28 9.13 22.52
CA ARG A 51 6.30 9.55 23.93
C ARG A 51 6.48 8.39 24.89
N SER A 52 6.09 7.21 24.49
CA SER A 52 6.06 6.06 25.38
C SER A 52 6.72 4.83 24.77
N ALA A 53 7.88 5.01 24.17
CA ALA A 53 8.56 3.92 23.48
C ALA A 53 8.78 2.68 24.36
N ALA A 54 9.03 2.89 25.64
CA ALA A 54 9.25 1.78 26.56
C ALA A 54 7.98 0.97 26.85
N GLU A 55 6.80 1.55 26.55
CA GLU A 55 5.55 0.88 26.84
C GLU A 55 4.95 0.23 25.60
N LEU A 56 5.67 0.18 24.49
CA LEU A 56 5.15 -0.42 23.26
C LEU A 56 4.89 -1.90 23.47
N PRO A 57 3.72 -2.41 22.98
CA PRO A 57 3.41 -3.82 23.08
C PRO A 57 4.19 -4.59 22.01
N ARG A 58 5.35 -5.10 22.37
CA ARG A 58 6.29 -5.68 21.42
C ARG A 58 5.70 -6.76 20.53
N ASP A 59 4.87 -7.62 21.11
CA ASP A 59 4.26 -8.71 20.34
C ASP A 59 3.35 -8.17 19.26
N LEU A 60 2.52 -7.18 19.59
CA LEU A 60 1.61 -6.58 18.62
C LEU A 60 2.37 -5.76 17.57
N VAL A 61 3.44 -5.09 17.99
CA VAL A 61 4.27 -4.34 17.04
C VAL A 61 4.88 -5.30 16.03
N GLY A 62 5.39 -6.43 16.49
CA GLY A 62 5.96 -7.46 15.61
C GLY A 62 4.92 -8.04 14.66
N GLN A 63 3.72 -8.33 15.17
CA GLN A 63 2.64 -8.84 14.33
C GLN A 63 2.24 -7.82 13.27
N ALA A 64 2.12 -6.54 13.67
CA ALA A 64 1.74 -5.49 12.74
C ALA A 64 2.78 -5.34 11.62
N ARG A 65 4.07 -5.40 11.99
CA ARG A 65 5.13 -5.27 11.00
C ARG A 65 5.11 -6.43 10.02
N ASP A 66 4.99 -7.66 10.53
CA ASP A 66 4.98 -8.85 9.69
C ASP A 66 3.77 -8.86 8.75
N LEU A 67 2.60 -8.51 9.27
CA LEU A 67 1.39 -8.44 8.44
C LEU A 67 1.49 -7.35 7.39
N ASN A 68 2.03 -6.20 7.74
CA ASN A 68 2.16 -5.12 6.79
C ASN A 68 3.13 -5.49 5.66
N ASP A 69 4.23 -6.16 5.99
CA ASP A 69 5.19 -6.62 5.00
C ASP A 69 4.56 -7.68 4.09
N ARG A 70 3.81 -8.62 4.67
CA ARG A 70 3.12 -9.63 3.91
C ARG A 70 2.09 -9.02 2.97
N ASN A 71 1.31 -8.05 3.47
CA ASN A 71 0.29 -7.39 2.66
C ASN A 71 0.92 -6.61 1.50
N ALA A 72 2.09 -5.99 1.73
CA ALA A 72 2.81 -5.32 0.66
C ALA A 72 3.20 -6.29 -0.45
N LEU A 73 3.61 -7.51 -0.08
CA LEU A 73 3.94 -8.53 -1.06
C LEU A 73 2.70 -9.01 -1.82
N LEU A 74 1.57 -9.11 -1.15
CA LEU A 74 0.31 -9.50 -1.80
C LEU A 74 -0.17 -8.42 -2.76
N LEU A 75 0.13 -7.15 -2.48
CA LEU A 75 -0.30 -6.06 -3.31
C LEU A 75 0.61 -5.87 -4.52
N ALA A 76 1.90 -6.12 -4.39
CA ALA A 76 2.89 -5.87 -5.44
C ALA A 76 2.54 -6.45 -6.82
N PRO A 77 2.11 -7.71 -6.95
CA PRO A 77 1.79 -8.24 -8.26
C PRO A 77 0.65 -7.51 -8.95
N ARG A 78 -0.32 -7.03 -8.18
CA ARG A 78 -1.45 -6.30 -8.75
C ARG A 78 -1.03 -4.93 -9.25
N VAL A 79 -0.14 -4.26 -8.54
CA VAL A 79 0.39 -2.99 -8.98
C VAL A 79 1.17 -3.16 -10.26
N VAL A 80 2.00 -4.19 -10.35
CA VAL A 80 2.78 -4.49 -11.54
C VAL A 80 1.86 -4.79 -12.72
N THR A 81 0.82 -5.59 -12.51
CA THR A 81 -0.14 -5.92 -13.57
C THR A 81 -0.85 -4.66 -14.06
N THR A 82 -1.26 -3.78 -13.17
CA THR A 82 -1.93 -2.54 -13.53
C THR A 82 -1.01 -1.64 -14.36
N ARG A 83 0.25 -1.53 -13.95
CA ARG A 83 1.22 -0.76 -14.72
C ARG A 83 1.43 -1.34 -16.11
N ALA A 84 1.54 -2.65 -16.19
CA ALA A 84 1.71 -3.32 -17.49
C ALA A 84 0.54 -3.02 -18.42
N ARG A 85 -0.69 -3.02 -17.88
CA ARG A 85 -1.87 -2.71 -18.68
C ARG A 85 -1.87 -1.25 -19.13
N LEU A 86 -1.48 -0.33 -18.26
CA LEU A 86 -1.41 1.07 -18.60
C LEU A 86 -0.34 1.32 -19.66
N ASP A 87 0.80 0.67 -19.53
CA ASP A 87 1.88 0.80 -20.50
C ASP A 87 1.46 0.26 -21.86
N ALA A 88 0.74 -0.85 -21.89
CA ALA A 88 0.23 -1.40 -23.14
C ALA A 88 -0.73 -0.42 -23.82
N LEU A 89 -1.59 0.25 -23.05
CA LEU A 89 -2.50 1.24 -23.60
C LEU A 89 -1.74 2.44 -24.13
N ARG A 90 -0.72 2.90 -23.44
CA ARG A 90 0.07 4.02 -23.91
C ARG A 90 0.78 3.69 -25.22
N GLN A 91 1.31 2.49 -25.31
CA GLN A 91 1.97 2.06 -26.52
C GLN A 91 1.00 2.00 -27.69
N ALA A 92 -0.21 1.56 -27.44
CA ALA A 92 -1.22 1.47 -28.49
C ALA A 92 -1.60 2.85 -29.04
N VAL A 93 -1.61 3.89 -28.22
CA VAL A 93 -1.94 5.22 -28.68
C VAL A 93 -0.73 6.07 -29.01
N SER A 94 0.46 5.69 -28.60
CA SER A 94 1.66 6.45 -28.85
C SER A 94 1.88 6.87 -30.28
N PRO A 95 1.75 6.00 -31.24
CA PRO A 95 1.98 6.39 -32.61
C PRO A 95 1.11 7.56 -33.02
N MET A 96 -0.05 7.67 -32.43
CA MET A 96 -0.96 8.74 -32.78
C MET A 96 -0.69 10.00 -32.02
N VAL A 97 -0.27 9.87 -30.80
CA VAL A 97 -0.09 11.01 -29.91
C VAL A 97 1.33 11.53 -29.89
N TYR A 98 2.30 10.64 -29.79
CA TYR A 98 3.68 11.05 -29.66
C TYR A 98 4.47 10.94 -30.92
N GLY A 99 4.02 10.20 -31.87
CA GLY A 99 4.74 10.08 -33.10
C GLY A 99 4.93 11.41 -33.75
N ALA A 100 4.01 12.29 -33.52
CA ALA A 100 4.09 13.58 -34.15
C ALA A 100 5.16 14.43 -33.48
N ASP A 101 5.47 14.16 -32.29
CA ASP A 101 6.42 14.93 -31.58
C ASP A 101 7.75 14.46 -31.78
N GLY A 102 7.88 13.39 -32.10
CA GLY A 102 9.17 12.85 -32.27
C GLY A 102 9.85 12.72 -30.99
N ARG A 103 9.37 12.82 -29.97
CA ARG A 103 10.10 12.67 -28.91
C ARG A 103 9.56 11.82 -28.06
N THR A 104 9.44 11.65 -27.80
CA THR A 104 9.14 10.93 -27.00
C THR A 104 9.00 9.87 -27.36
N GLN A 105 9.07 9.69 -28.35
CA GLN A 105 9.11 8.60 -28.79
C GLN A 105 9.80 7.96 -27.98
N ALA A 106 10.44 8.44 -27.79
CA ALA A 106 11.25 7.82 -27.12
C ALA A 106 10.58 7.78 -25.94
N VAL A 107 9.93 8.50 -25.85
CA VAL A 107 9.34 8.48 -24.84
C VAL A 107 8.91 7.36 -24.36
N THR A 108 8.70 6.65 -25.03
CA THR A 108 8.25 5.47 -24.64
C THR A 108 9.05 4.85 -23.64
N ALA A 109 10.21 4.78 -23.79
CA ALA A 109 11.02 4.04 -22.92
C ALA A 109 10.89 4.46 -21.47
N PRO A 110 10.94 5.68 -21.18
CA PRO A 110 10.86 6.08 -19.79
C PRO A 110 9.58 5.64 -19.14
N LEU A 111 8.54 5.61 -19.91
CA LEU A 111 7.30 5.22 -19.34
C LEU A 111 7.32 3.77 -18.94
N ALA A 112 7.95 2.97 -19.69
CA ALA A 112 7.98 1.57 -19.40
C ALA A 112 8.65 1.31 -18.09
N ARG A 113 9.56 2.15 -17.74
CA ARG A 113 10.23 1.89 -16.53
C ARG A 113 9.59 2.51 -15.35
N ALA A 114 8.73 3.37 -15.53
CA ALA A 114 8.05 3.96 -14.41
C ALA A 114 7.18 2.95 -13.70
#